data_4437973bac8ef3136db8afd80f9e28df
#
_entry.id   4437973bac8ef3136db8afd80f9e28df
#
_cell.length_a   1.000
_cell.length_b   1.000
_cell.length_c   1.000
_cell.angle_alpha   90.00
_cell.angle_beta   90.00
_cell.angle_gamma   90.00
#
_symmetry.space_group_name_H-M   'P 1'
#
loop_
_entity.id
_entity.type
_entity.pdbx_description
1 polymer ?
#
loop_
_entity_poly.entity_id
_entity_poly.type
_entity_poly.pdbx_seq_one_letter_code
_entity_poly.pdbx_strand_id
1 'polypeptide(L)'
;MPLEAGSSVAAAFVNGDMKLGAIGTVTYVDKDQIVAFGHPFLKKGSINYFMHNAYIFTIVNNMASSFKLGSVGAEIGRIDQDRGAGIAGNYRLAPGIPVVIHIRDLDTAATNLKRVKIVEDNELTPVLAATTVYNTANKTIDRMGGGTVTLDYTIRSSNGRDKDITRHNMYYSEDNINEKSIDELYNVLDILKHNEFIDYPILDITVNADYSQARKQARIIDATAAPVVASPGDTIYFKITLHPYRGADEVKTMTFTVHKDQPYGDMVLDVRGGGVILLHYLIEKQRYKLTDKIIERLRHYKDFDDLKKAIEKEDANNDLVIEILDQNVSMIDDDSKKTAKVKLQAREPRENPKDVLQPKKKGLHEDTDEDQKSSLPTPYI
;
A
#
# COMPACT_ATOMS: atom_id res chain seq x y z
N MET A 1 30.00 -14.03 -25.48
CA MET A 1 29.87 -14.84 -26.71
C MET A 1 28.44 -14.69 -27.19
N PRO A 2 28.19 -14.59 -28.47
CA PRO A 2 26.83 -14.63 -29.00
C PRO A 2 26.19 -15.97 -28.64
N LEU A 3 24.86 -15.97 -28.44
CA LEU A 3 24.10 -17.21 -28.22
C LEU A 3 24.06 -18.04 -29.53
N GLU A 4 24.07 -19.36 -29.35
CA GLU A 4 23.86 -20.34 -30.40
C GLU A 4 22.91 -21.45 -29.95
N ALA A 5 22.41 -22.25 -30.84
CA ALA A 5 21.57 -23.39 -30.49
C ALA A 5 22.29 -24.27 -29.44
N GLY A 6 21.63 -24.60 -28.34
CA GLY A 6 22.21 -25.31 -27.22
C GLY A 6 22.77 -24.41 -26.10
N SER A 7 23.00 -23.13 -26.35
CA SER A 7 23.40 -22.18 -25.31
C SER A 7 22.38 -22.10 -24.18
N SER A 8 22.85 -21.83 -22.95
CA SER A 8 21.97 -21.56 -21.82
C SER A 8 21.54 -20.09 -21.82
N VAL A 9 20.26 -19.84 -21.66
CA VAL A 9 19.63 -18.52 -21.60
C VAL A 9 18.66 -18.47 -20.42
N ALA A 10 18.52 -17.32 -19.80
CA ALA A 10 17.51 -17.11 -18.76
C ALA A 10 16.48 -16.07 -19.17
N ALA A 11 15.21 -16.36 -18.87
CA ALA A 11 14.11 -15.42 -18.89
C ALA A 11 13.91 -14.94 -17.44
N ALA A 12 14.06 -13.63 -17.20
CA ALA A 12 13.98 -13.10 -15.86
C ALA A 12 12.91 -12.00 -15.75
N PHE A 13 12.27 -11.96 -14.57
CA PHE A 13 11.27 -10.95 -14.18
C PHE A 13 11.88 -9.83 -13.36
N VAL A 14 12.99 -10.11 -12.70
CA VAL A 14 13.74 -9.15 -11.87
C VAL A 14 15.19 -9.17 -12.31
N ASN A 15 15.77 -7.99 -12.48
CA ASN A 15 17.17 -7.76 -12.85
C ASN A 15 17.80 -6.71 -11.93
N GLY A 16 19.12 -6.72 -11.77
CA GLY A 16 19.90 -5.81 -10.94
C GLY A 16 20.55 -6.51 -9.74
N ASP A 17 20.47 -5.91 -8.55
CA ASP A 17 21.06 -6.45 -7.31
C ASP A 17 20.40 -7.77 -6.84
N MET A 18 19.23 -8.08 -7.41
CA MET A 18 18.56 -9.38 -7.32
C MET A 18 18.13 -9.81 -8.71
N LYS A 19 18.07 -11.11 -8.91
CA LYS A 19 17.59 -11.71 -10.15
C LYS A 19 16.57 -12.80 -9.83
N LEU A 20 15.46 -12.77 -10.53
CA LEU A 20 14.40 -13.78 -10.44
C LEU A 20 14.01 -14.19 -11.85
N GLY A 21 14.17 -15.47 -12.19
CA GLY A 21 13.85 -15.98 -13.51
C GLY A 21 14.11 -17.47 -13.62
N ALA A 22 13.92 -18.01 -14.81
CA ALA A 22 14.15 -19.41 -15.12
C ALA A 22 15.24 -19.56 -16.19
N ILE A 23 16.02 -20.63 -16.10
CA ILE A 23 17.08 -20.98 -17.04
C ILE A 23 16.57 -22.05 -17.99
N GLY A 24 16.73 -21.82 -19.28
CA GLY A 24 16.42 -22.78 -20.31
C GLY A 24 17.53 -22.89 -21.35
N THR A 25 17.18 -23.41 -22.53
CA THR A 25 18.10 -23.66 -23.63
C THR A 25 17.64 -22.92 -24.86
N VAL A 26 18.57 -22.29 -25.58
CA VAL A 26 18.35 -21.72 -26.90
C VAL A 26 18.09 -22.85 -27.88
N THR A 27 16.99 -22.75 -28.62
CA THR A 27 16.60 -23.72 -29.63
C THR A 27 17.15 -23.35 -30.98
N TYR A 28 17.06 -22.05 -31.33
CA TYR A 28 17.46 -21.54 -32.64
C TYR A 28 17.84 -20.06 -32.55
N VAL A 29 18.77 -19.66 -33.40
CA VAL A 29 19.19 -18.25 -33.55
C VAL A 29 19.23 -17.93 -35.05
N ASP A 30 18.58 -16.83 -35.41
CA ASP A 30 18.68 -16.22 -36.75
C ASP A 30 18.99 -14.74 -36.61
N LYS A 31 20.23 -14.35 -36.89
CA LYS A 31 20.75 -12.99 -36.73
C LYS A 31 20.60 -12.54 -35.26
N ASP A 32 19.66 -11.61 -35.00
CA ASP A 32 19.37 -11.06 -33.69
C ASP A 32 18.13 -11.69 -33.05
N GLN A 33 17.44 -12.59 -33.74
CA GLN A 33 16.27 -13.31 -33.22
C GLN A 33 16.69 -14.60 -32.54
N ILE A 34 16.17 -14.83 -31.37
CA ILE A 34 16.48 -15.97 -30.50
C ILE A 34 15.18 -16.68 -30.17
N VAL A 35 15.13 -17.99 -30.39
CA VAL A 35 14.03 -18.86 -29.93
C VAL A 35 14.58 -19.81 -28.88
N ALA A 36 13.89 -19.97 -27.78
CA ALA A 36 14.35 -20.77 -26.66
C ALA A 36 13.23 -21.50 -25.93
N PHE A 37 13.61 -22.36 -24.99
CA PHE A 37 12.81 -23.18 -24.09
C PHE A 37 12.17 -24.40 -24.77
N GLY A 38 11.54 -24.24 -25.95
CA GLY A 38 10.78 -25.31 -26.60
C GLY A 38 9.41 -25.60 -25.95
N HIS A 39 8.99 -24.72 -25.03
CA HIS A 39 7.70 -24.74 -24.35
C HIS A 39 7.38 -23.31 -23.87
N PRO A 40 6.13 -22.99 -23.57
CA PRO A 40 5.79 -21.67 -23.03
C PRO A 40 6.41 -21.47 -21.64
N PHE A 41 6.68 -20.21 -21.28
CA PHE A 41 7.08 -19.84 -19.92
C PHE A 41 5.85 -19.59 -19.04
N LEU A 42 5.08 -18.53 -19.33
CA LEU A 42 3.77 -18.25 -18.73
C LEU A 42 2.64 -18.20 -19.77
N LYS A 43 2.97 -18.34 -21.06
CA LYS A 43 2.04 -18.27 -22.18
C LYS A 43 1.28 -16.94 -22.31
N LYS A 44 1.92 -15.82 -21.94
CA LYS A 44 1.28 -14.49 -21.94
C LYS A 44 1.26 -13.79 -23.31
N GLY A 45 1.84 -14.37 -24.35
CA GLY A 45 1.83 -13.81 -25.68
C GLY A 45 2.93 -12.79 -25.93
N SER A 46 2.57 -11.54 -26.22
CA SER A 46 3.54 -10.45 -26.36
C SER A 46 3.92 -9.93 -24.97
N ILE A 47 5.21 -9.86 -24.68
CA ILE A 47 5.77 -9.57 -23.36
C ILE A 47 7.03 -8.71 -23.48
N ASN A 48 7.61 -8.30 -22.33
CA ASN A 48 8.93 -7.68 -22.24
C ASN A 48 9.67 -8.21 -21.02
N TYR A 49 10.19 -9.44 -21.07
CA TYR A 49 11.00 -10.00 -19.99
C TYR A 49 12.49 -9.76 -20.25
N PHE A 50 13.29 -9.71 -19.21
CA PHE A 50 14.74 -9.58 -19.31
C PHE A 50 15.33 -10.90 -19.84
N MET A 51 16.15 -10.80 -20.87
CA MET A 51 16.93 -11.93 -21.37
C MET A 51 18.36 -11.85 -20.87
N HIS A 52 18.80 -12.90 -20.21
CA HIS A 52 20.15 -13.00 -19.67
C HIS A 52 20.89 -14.18 -20.25
N ASN A 53 22.21 -14.09 -20.34
CA ASN A 53 23.01 -15.30 -20.44
C ASN A 53 22.93 -16.09 -19.12
N ALA A 54 23.21 -17.38 -19.19
CA ALA A 54 23.19 -18.23 -18.01
C ALA A 54 24.41 -19.17 -18.00
N TYR A 55 24.90 -19.49 -16.81
CA TYR A 55 25.97 -20.44 -16.61
C TYR A 55 25.42 -21.64 -15.86
N ILE A 56 25.66 -22.86 -16.41
CA ILE A 56 25.22 -24.12 -15.82
C ILE A 56 26.40 -24.73 -15.07
N PHE A 57 26.26 -24.93 -13.77
CA PHE A 57 27.25 -25.58 -12.92
C PHE A 57 27.19 -27.10 -13.10
N THR A 58 25.97 -27.66 -13.11
CA THR A 58 25.75 -29.08 -13.24
C THR A 58 24.30 -29.38 -13.64
N ILE A 59 24.06 -30.62 -14.04
CA ILE A 59 22.70 -31.16 -14.19
C ILE A 59 22.45 -32.10 -13.01
N VAL A 60 21.43 -31.78 -12.23
CA VAL A 60 20.99 -32.63 -11.10
C VAL A 60 20.07 -33.70 -11.66
N ASN A 61 20.55 -34.92 -11.64
CA ASN A 61 19.77 -36.06 -12.09
C ASN A 61 18.74 -36.47 -11.02
N ASN A 62 17.49 -36.53 -11.42
CA ASN A 62 16.40 -37.01 -10.58
C ASN A 62 15.50 -37.93 -11.42
N MET A 63 15.02 -39.00 -10.82
CA MET A 63 14.17 -39.98 -11.53
C MET A 63 12.84 -39.42 -11.99
N ALA A 64 12.32 -38.41 -11.28
CA ALA A 64 11.05 -37.74 -11.64
C ALA A 64 11.25 -36.59 -12.60
N SER A 65 12.28 -35.73 -12.38
CA SER A 65 12.55 -34.54 -13.20
C SER A 65 13.97 -34.06 -12.95
N SER A 66 14.85 -34.26 -13.94
CA SER A 66 16.19 -33.67 -13.92
C SER A 66 16.13 -32.18 -14.17
N PHE A 67 16.99 -31.40 -13.50
CA PHE A 67 17.04 -29.95 -13.69
C PHE A 67 18.48 -29.43 -13.75
N LYS A 68 18.62 -28.26 -14.40
CA LYS A 68 19.88 -27.53 -14.49
C LYS A 68 20.09 -26.68 -13.23
N LEU A 69 21.20 -26.86 -12.54
CA LEU A 69 21.67 -25.95 -11.50
C LEU A 69 22.62 -24.93 -12.13
N GLY A 70 22.28 -23.66 -12.08
CA GLY A 70 23.05 -22.62 -12.73
C GLY A 70 22.83 -21.24 -12.13
N SER A 71 23.49 -20.25 -12.68
CA SER A 71 23.30 -18.83 -12.32
C SER A 71 22.87 -17.99 -13.51
N VAL A 72 22.03 -16.99 -13.23
CA VAL A 72 21.64 -15.96 -14.19
C VAL A 72 22.78 -14.95 -14.29
N GLY A 73 23.31 -14.76 -15.49
CA GLY A 73 24.44 -13.86 -15.76
C GLY A 73 24.01 -12.43 -16.09
N ALA A 74 24.72 -11.78 -17.04
CA ALA A 74 24.40 -10.42 -17.46
C ALA A 74 23.14 -10.38 -18.32
N GLU A 75 22.43 -9.26 -18.29
CA GLU A 75 21.35 -8.96 -19.24
C GLU A 75 21.96 -8.78 -20.63
N ILE A 76 21.39 -9.46 -21.62
CA ILE A 76 21.87 -9.46 -23.01
C ILE A 76 20.79 -9.05 -24.00
N GLY A 77 19.54 -8.88 -23.56
CA GLY A 77 18.44 -8.53 -24.44
C GLY A 77 17.09 -8.67 -23.75
N ARG A 78 16.06 -8.85 -24.57
CA ARG A 78 14.68 -9.06 -24.07
C ARG A 78 14.05 -10.27 -24.73
N ILE A 79 13.11 -10.85 -24.01
CA ILE A 79 12.15 -11.82 -24.53
C ILE A 79 10.86 -11.05 -24.77
N ASP A 80 10.40 -11.04 -26.02
CA ASP A 80 9.24 -10.27 -26.46
C ASP A 80 8.05 -11.14 -26.86
N GLN A 81 8.24 -12.47 -26.93
CA GLN A 81 7.18 -13.43 -27.20
C GLN A 81 7.27 -14.62 -26.23
N ASP A 82 6.09 -15.01 -25.72
CA ASP A 82 5.90 -16.20 -24.89
C ASP A 82 4.68 -16.97 -25.44
N ARG A 83 4.94 -17.95 -26.30
CA ARG A 83 3.93 -18.66 -27.08
C ARG A 83 3.92 -20.16 -26.73
N GLY A 84 2.91 -20.88 -27.22
CA GLY A 84 2.78 -22.32 -26.96
C GLY A 84 3.98 -23.17 -27.37
N ALA A 85 4.74 -22.77 -28.37
CA ALA A 85 5.91 -23.51 -28.86
C ALA A 85 7.24 -23.09 -28.20
N GLY A 86 7.25 -22.00 -27.43
CA GLY A 86 8.46 -21.49 -26.81
C GLY A 86 8.45 -19.99 -26.60
N ILE A 87 9.58 -19.46 -26.17
CA ILE A 87 9.82 -18.03 -26.02
C ILE A 87 10.70 -17.54 -27.18
N ALA A 88 10.51 -16.28 -27.59
CA ALA A 88 11.38 -15.63 -28.53
C ALA A 88 11.79 -14.24 -28.03
N GLY A 89 12.95 -13.78 -28.47
CA GLY A 89 13.50 -12.50 -28.06
C GLY A 89 14.60 -12.00 -28.99
N ASN A 90 15.21 -10.89 -28.62
CA ASN A 90 16.28 -10.24 -29.36
C ASN A 90 17.25 -9.51 -28.40
N TYR A 91 18.37 -9.00 -28.96
CA TYR A 91 19.42 -8.34 -28.16
C TYR A 91 19.11 -6.88 -27.77
N ARG A 92 17.90 -6.37 -27.98
CA ARG A 92 17.49 -5.07 -27.43
C ARG A 92 17.16 -5.22 -25.95
N LEU A 93 17.66 -4.33 -25.11
CA LEU A 93 17.37 -4.39 -23.68
C LEU A 93 15.87 -4.21 -23.41
N ALA A 94 15.37 -4.94 -22.40
CA ALA A 94 13.99 -4.83 -21.98
C ALA A 94 13.75 -3.50 -21.22
N PRO A 95 12.62 -2.81 -21.46
CA PRO A 95 12.16 -1.81 -20.52
C PRO A 95 11.80 -2.49 -19.19
N GLY A 96 11.91 -1.76 -18.09
CA GLY A 96 11.53 -2.29 -16.80
C GLY A 96 11.36 -1.16 -15.80
N ILE A 97 10.57 -1.41 -14.77
CA ILE A 97 10.30 -0.47 -13.69
C ILE A 97 11.46 -0.51 -12.70
N PRO A 98 12.21 0.59 -12.51
CA PRO A 98 13.21 0.68 -11.45
C PRO A 98 12.55 0.61 -10.07
N VAL A 99 13.11 -0.19 -9.17
CA VAL A 99 12.71 -0.27 -7.76
C VAL A 99 13.95 -0.05 -6.90
N VAL A 100 13.89 0.97 -6.04
CA VAL A 100 14.94 1.31 -5.08
C VAL A 100 14.42 0.97 -3.68
N ILE A 101 15.15 0.11 -2.97
CA ILE A 101 14.72 -0.45 -1.69
C ILE A 101 15.80 -0.17 -0.67
N HIS A 102 15.45 0.58 0.37
CA HIS A 102 16.33 0.88 1.49
C HIS A 102 15.74 0.34 2.79
N ILE A 103 16.38 -0.67 3.34
CA ILE A 103 15.97 -1.31 4.59
C ILE A 103 16.99 -0.99 5.68
N ARG A 104 16.50 -0.64 6.88
CA ARG A 104 17.29 -0.46 8.09
C ARG A 104 16.76 -1.36 9.20
N ASP A 105 17.65 -2.05 9.88
CA ASP A 105 17.37 -2.70 11.15
C ASP A 105 17.84 -1.80 12.28
N LEU A 106 16.93 -1.24 13.04
CA LEU A 106 17.22 -0.28 14.11
C LEU A 106 17.84 -0.95 15.34
N ASP A 107 17.68 -2.27 15.48
CA ASP A 107 18.24 -3.02 16.63
C ASP A 107 19.71 -3.35 16.43
N THR A 108 20.15 -3.62 15.20
CA THR A 108 21.52 -4.01 14.85
C THR A 108 22.28 -2.90 14.09
N ALA A 109 21.59 -1.83 13.71
CA ALA A 109 22.08 -0.79 12.82
C ALA A 109 22.48 -1.29 11.41
N ALA A 110 22.10 -2.50 11.04
CA ALA A 110 22.31 -3.03 9.70
C ALA A 110 21.46 -2.27 8.68
N THR A 111 22.05 -1.98 7.53
CA THR A 111 21.39 -1.29 6.42
C THR A 111 21.62 -2.02 5.10
N ASN A 112 20.66 -1.98 4.22
CA ASN A 112 20.77 -2.59 2.90
C ASN A 112 20.06 -1.72 1.87
N LEU A 113 20.78 -1.33 0.83
CA LEU A 113 20.23 -0.61 -0.31
C LEU A 113 20.30 -1.51 -1.54
N LYS A 114 19.14 -1.79 -2.13
CA LYS A 114 19.03 -2.59 -3.36
C LYS A 114 18.40 -1.77 -4.48
N ARG A 115 18.93 -1.95 -5.68
CA ARG A 115 18.41 -1.39 -6.91
C ARG A 115 18.12 -2.53 -7.87
N VAL A 116 16.87 -2.68 -8.23
CA VAL A 116 16.42 -3.68 -9.18
C VAL A 116 15.57 -3.05 -10.25
N LYS A 117 15.39 -3.76 -11.36
CA LYS A 117 14.33 -3.50 -12.34
C LYS A 117 13.40 -4.69 -12.33
N ILE A 118 12.11 -4.46 -12.33
CA ILE A 118 11.08 -5.49 -12.49
C ILE A 118 10.39 -5.33 -13.82
N VAL A 119 9.87 -6.40 -14.38
CA VAL A 119 9.08 -6.34 -15.63
C VAL A 119 7.80 -5.56 -15.40
N GLU A 120 7.36 -4.82 -16.41
CA GLU A 120 6.06 -4.15 -16.41
C GLU A 120 5.00 -5.11 -16.96
N ASP A 121 4.10 -5.55 -16.06
CA ASP A 121 2.98 -6.44 -16.37
C ASP A 121 1.93 -6.23 -15.28
N ASN A 122 0.64 -6.15 -15.65
CA ASN A 122 -0.40 -5.80 -14.69
C ASN A 122 -0.52 -6.81 -13.54
N GLU A 123 -0.34 -8.09 -13.81
CA GLU A 123 -0.42 -9.14 -12.79
C GLU A 123 0.91 -9.35 -12.04
N LEU A 124 2.05 -9.18 -12.71
CA LEU A 124 3.35 -9.49 -12.13
C LEU A 124 3.94 -8.31 -11.36
N THR A 125 3.74 -7.07 -11.79
CA THR A 125 4.34 -5.89 -11.17
C THR A 125 4.09 -5.80 -9.66
N PRO A 126 2.85 -5.99 -9.14
CA PRO A 126 2.59 -5.91 -7.69
C PRO A 126 3.37 -6.97 -6.91
N VAL A 127 3.31 -8.21 -7.33
CA VAL A 127 3.98 -9.32 -6.62
C VAL A 127 5.51 -9.22 -6.72
N LEU A 128 6.06 -8.78 -7.85
CA LEU A 128 7.50 -8.62 -8.01
C LEU A 128 8.05 -7.49 -7.13
N ALA A 129 7.38 -6.34 -7.09
CA ALA A 129 7.75 -5.25 -6.21
C ALA A 129 7.74 -5.70 -4.74
N ALA A 130 6.63 -6.28 -4.27
CA ALA A 130 6.49 -6.79 -2.91
C ALA A 130 7.56 -7.86 -2.58
N THR A 131 7.80 -8.81 -3.48
CA THR A 131 8.80 -9.88 -3.30
C THR A 131 10.22 -9.32 -3.19
N THR A 132 10.57 -8.28 -3.95
CA THR A 132 11.90 -7.67 -3.87
C THR A 132 12.11 -6.93 -2.55
N VAL A 133 11.09 -6.26 -2.02
CA VAL A 133 11.12 -5.64 -0.70
C VAL A 133 11.26 -6.71 0.39
N TYR A 134 10.41 -7.74 0.36
CA TYR A 134 10.46 -8.87 1.30
C TYR A 134 11.83 -9.54 1.36
N ASN A 135 12.41 -9.87 0.21
CA ASN A 135 13.74 -10.47 0.14
C ASN A 135 14.85 -9.56 0.68
N THR A 136 14.74 -8.24 0.42
CA THR A 136 15.72 -7.27 0.95
C THR A 136 15.60 -7.19 2.47
N ALA A 137 14.38 -7.15 3.01
CA ALA A 137 14.12 -7.15 4.43
C ALA A 137 14.68 -8.41 5.12
N ASN A 138 14.34 -9.62 4.61
CA ASN A 138 14.83 -10.87 5.15
C ASN A 138 16.36 -10.95 5.22
N LYS A 139 17.04 -10.45 4.18
CA LYS A 139 18.52 -10.45 4.14
C LYS A 139 19.15 -9.41 5.06
N THR A 140 18.42 -8.35 5.40
CA THR A 140 18.94 -7.26 6.25
C THR A 140 18.73 -7.57 7.72
N ILE A 141 17.53 -8.06 8.05
CA ILE A 141 17.11 -8.31 9.43
C ILE A 141 17.72 -9.61 9.95
N ASP A 142 17.95 -10.59 9.07
CA ASP A 142 18.56 -11.92 9.35
C ASP A 142 17.95 -12.62 10.58
N ARG A 143 16.65 -12.41 10.81
CA ARG A 143 15.85 -13.09 11.83
C ARG A 143 14.41 -13.24 11.37
N MET A 144 13.76 -14.26 11.87
CA MET A 144 12.29 -14.43 11.79
C MET A 144 11.69 -14.02 13.13
N GLY A 145 10.48 -13.49 13.09
CA GLY A 145 9.73 -13.16 14.31
C GLY A 145 8.99 -11.85 14.23
N GLY A 146 8.38 -11.52 15.36
CA GLY A 146 7.59 -10.32 15.52
C GLY A 146 8.43 -9.05 15.61
N GLY A 147 7.76 -7.94 15.48
CA GLY A 147 8.35 -6.61 15.57
C GLY A 147 7.48 -5.52 14.95
N THR A 148 8.04 -4.34 14.89
CA THR A 148 7.41 -3.16 14.27
C THR A 148 8.23 -2.75 13.04
N VAL A 149 7.57 -2.34 11.98
CA VAL A 149 8.16 -1.69 10.82
C VAL A 149 7.47 -0.35 10.54
N THR A 150 8.26 0.68 10.26
CA THR A 150 7.80 1.92 9.64
C THR A 150 8.12 1.84 8.16
N LEU A 151 7.14 2.05 7.31
CA LEU A 151 7.23 1.91 5.87
C LEU A 151 6.85 3.23 5.19
N ASP A 152 7.76 3.73 4.37
CA ASP A 152 7.55 4.85 3.47
C ASP A 152 7.76 4.40 2.04
N TYR A 153 6.81 4.66 1.15
CA TYR A 153 7.03 4.40 -0.27
C TYR A 153 6.42 5.46 -1.17
N THR A 154 7.04 5.59 -2.34
CA THR A 154 6.56 6.45 -3.43
C THR A 154 6.53 5.66 -4.72
N ILE A 155 5.40 5.69 -5.40
CA ILE A 155 5.18 5.13 -6.73
C ILE A 155 5.03 6.32 -7.66
N ARG A 156 6.01 6.52 -8.57
CA ARG A 156 5.95 7.61 -9.54
C ARG A 156 5.33 7.13 -10.85
N SER A 157 4.50 8.00 -11.42
CA SER A 157 3.87 7.75 -12.72
C SER A 157 4.57 8.51 -13.84
N SER A 158 4.68 7.91 -15.02
CA SER A 158 5.12 8.63 -16.21
C SER A 158 4.04 9.56 -16.79
N ASN A 159 2.79 9.47 -16.29
CA ASN A 159 1.68 10.36 -16.68
C ASN A 159 1.74 11.76 -16.02
N GLY A 160 2.71 11.99 -15.14
CA GLY A 160 2.93 13.28 -14.47
C GLY A 160 3.04 13.14 -12.95
N ARG A 161 3.69 14.11 -12.31
CA ARG A 161 3.92 14.11 -10.85
C ARG A 161 2.64 14.24 -10.03
N ASP A 162 1.59 14.82 -10.58
CA ASP A 162 0.26 14.92 -9.98
C ASP A 162 -0.39 13.54 -9.80
N LYS A 163 0.10 12.52 -10.51
CA LYS A 163 -0.36 11.12 -10.40
C LYS A 163 0.54 10.26 -9.49
N ASP A 164 1.62 10.81 -8.96
CA ASP A 164 2.48 10.07 -8.01
C ASP A 164 1.69 9.72 -6.74
N ILE A 165 1.94 8.53 -6.19
CA ILE A 165 1.35 8.05 -4.93
C ILE A 165 2.47 7.99 -3.88
N THR A 166 2.23 8.60 -2.73
CA THR A 166 3.15 8.54 -1.58
C THR A 166 2.38 8.07 -0.35
N ARG A 167 2.96 7.09 0.36
CA ARG A 167 2.35 6.53 1.57
C ARG A 167 3.39 6.43 2.68
N HIS A 168 2.91 6.65 3.89
CA HIS A 168 3.59 6.37 5.14
C HIS A 168 2.71 5.48 6.00
N ASN A 169 3.25 4.40 6.56
CA ASN A 169 2.51 3.54 7.45
C ASN A 169 3.41 2.83 8.45
N MET A 170 2.84 2.27 9.50
CA MET A 170 3.52 1.49 10.53
C MET A 170 2.78 0.16 10.72
N TYR A 171 3.52 -0.93 10.87
CA TYR A 171 2.95 -2.26 11.08
C TYR A 171 3.60 -2.95 12.26
N TYR A 172 2.81 -3.74 12.96
CA TYR A 172 3.27 -4.68 13.97
C TYR A 172 2.79 -6.09 13.62
N SER A 173 3.63 -7.06 13.86
CA SER A 173 3.28 -8.48 13.82
C SER A 173 3.87 -9.20 15.02
N GLU A 174 3.19 -10.19 15.55
CA GLU A 174 3.74 -11.07 16.60
C GLU A 174 4.59 -12.19 15.99
N ASP A 175 4.30 -12.59 14.76
CA ASP A 175 4.88 -13.77 14.10
C ASP A 175 5.93 -13.41 13.05
N ASN A 176 5.55 -12.65 12.02
CA ASN A 176 6.41 -12.33 10.88
C ASN A 176 6.17 -10.90 10.38
N ILE A 177 7.00 -9.99 10.85
CA ILE A 177 6.89 -8.58 10.45
C ILE A 177 7.27 -8.36 8.98
N ASN A 178 8.13 -9.21 8.42
CA ASN A 178 8.58 -9.08 7.02
C ASN A 178 7.44 -9.33 6.03
N GLU A 179 6.55 -10.29 6.33
CA GLU A 179 5.36 -10.54 5.51
C GLU A 179 4.36 -9.39 5.64
N LYS A 180 4.13 -8.94 6.88
CA LYS A 180 3.14 -7.88 7.13
C LYS A 180 3.51 -6.56 6.46
N SER A 181 4.79 -6.27 6.33
CA SER A 181 5.29 -5.01 5.79
C SER A 181 5.02 -4.77 4.30
N ILE A 182 4.74 -5.83 3.53
CA ILE A 182 4.57 -5.73 2.07
C ILE A 182 3.11 -5.69 1.61
N ASP A 183 2.16 -5.95 2.51
CA ASP A 183 0.73 -6.10 2.16
C ASP A 183 0.17 -4.83 1.49
N GLU A 184 0.43 -3.65 2.07
CA GLU A 184 -0.10 -2.40 1.54
C GLU A 184 0.51 -2.06 0.17
N LEU A 185 1.84 -2.17 0.03
CA LEU A 185 2.51 -1.89 -1.25
C LEU A 185 1.96 -2.78 -2.37
N TYR A 186 1.78 -4.09 -2.08
CA TYR A 186 1.17 -5.02 -3.02
C TYR A 186 -0.24 -4.55 -3.42
N ASN A 187 -1.10 -4.27 -2.44
CA ASN A 187 -2.50 -3.89 -2.68
C ASN A 187 -2.61 -2.58 -3.46
N VAL A 188 -1.82 -1.57 -3.09
CA VAL A 188 -1.83 -0.28 -3.80
C VAL A 188 -1.37 -0.43 -5.25
N LEU A 189 -0.30 -1.20 -5.50
CA LEU A 189 0.15 -1.49 -6.86
C LEU A 189 -0.89 -2.27 -7.65
N ASP A 190 -1.57 -3.23 -7.04
CA ASP A 190 -2.63 -4.00 -7.67
C ASP A 190 -3.82 -3.11 -8.06
N ILE A 191 -4.26 -2.25 -7.15
CA ILE A 191 -5.31 -1.24 -7.43
C ILE A 191 -4.90 -0.33 -8.58
N LEU A 192 -3.66 0.19 -8.58
CA LEU A 192 -3.17 1.09 -9.62
C LEU A 192 -3.08 0.41 -11.00
N LYS A 193 -2.71 -0.87 -11.05
CA LYS A 193 -2.59 -1.62 -12.30
C LYS A 193 -3.93 -2.12 -12.85
N HIS A 194 -4.95 -2.23 -12.00
CA HIS A 194 -6.29 -2.72 -12.37
C HIS A 194 -7.40 -1.67 -12.27
N ASN A 195 -7.07 -0.38 -12.02
CA ASN A 195 -8.05 0.69 -11.97
C ASN A 195 -8.76 0.85 -13.34
N GLU A 196 -10.03 1.29 -13.30
CA GLU A 196 -10.86 1.43 -14.49
C GLU A 196 -10.76 2.82 -15.16
N PHE A 197 -10.01 3.77 -14.58
CA PHE A 197 -10.01 5.17 -15.00
C PHE A 197 -8.93 5.49 -16.03
N ILE A 198 -7.70 5.03 -15.77
CA ILE A 198 -6.53 5.33 -16.62
C ILE A 198 -5.58 4.14 -16.71
N ASP A 199 -4.83 4.05 -17.77
CA ASP A 199 -3.62 3.26 -17.78
C ASP A 199 -2.58 3.97 -16.88
N TYR A 200 -2.08 3.23 -15.88
CA TYR A 200 -1.12 3.77 -14.91
C TYR A 200 0.29 3.20 -15.16
N PRO A 201 1.06 3.81 -16.07
CA PRO A 201 2.45 3.40 -16.30
C PRO A 201 3.33 3.89 -15.15
N ILE A 202 4.02 2.95 -14.51
CA ILE A 202 4.89 3.21 -13.38
C ILE A 202 6.27 3.63 -13.89
N LEU A 203 6.73 4.82 -13.51
CA LEU A 203 8.06 5.31 -13.83
C LEU A 203 9.12 4.65 -12.95
N ASP A 204 8.90 4.63 -11.65
CA ASP A 204 9.72 3.92 -10.66
C ASP A 204 9.00 3.78 -9.31
N ILE A 205 9.58 2.96 -8.42
CA ILE A 205 9.12 2.71 -7.07
C ILE A 205 10.29 2.91 -6.12
N THR A 206 10.11 3.70 -5.07
CA THR A 206 11.07 3.86 -3.97
C THR A 206 10.44 3.41 -2.67
N VAL A 207 11.14 2.55 -1.92
CA VAL A 207 10.68 2.01 -0.63
C VAL A 207 11.76 2.20 0.41
N ASN A 208 11.40 2.80 1.55
CA ASN A 208 12.22 2.90 2.75
C ASN A 208 11.50 2.19 3.89
N ALA A 209 12.19 1.32 4.62
CA ALA A 209 11.58 0.63 5.75
C ALA A 209 12.56 0.49 6.92
N ASP A 210 12.08 0.86 8.10
CA ASP A 210 12.80 0.80 9.37
C ASP A 210 12.18 -0.28 10.26
N TYR A 211 12.94 -1.31 10.56
CA TYR A 211 12.51 -2.46 11.35
C TYR A 211 13.07 -2.42 12.77
N SER A 212 12.26 -2.84 13.74
CA SER A 212 12.67 -3.05 15.13
C SER A 212 11.92 -4.22 15.74
N GLN A 213 12.55 -4.94 16.69
CA GLN A 213 11.87 -5.96 17.51
C GLN A 213 10.90 -5.36 18.53
N ALA A 214 11.00 -4.07 18.80
CA ALA A 214 10.15 -3.41 19.78
C ALA A 214 8.67 -3.51 19.39
N ARG A 215 7.84 -3.90 20.36
CA ARG A 215 6.39 -3.89 20.21
C ARG A 215 5.88 -2.45 20.46
N LYS A 216 5.69 -1.70 19.39
CA LYS A 216 5.18 -0.32 19.42
C LYS A 216 3.66 -0.32 19.22
N GLN A 217 2.93 -0.86 20.18
CA GLN A 217 1.46 -0.86 20.22
C GLN A 217 0.97 -0.10 21.43
N ALA A 218 -0.17 0.58 21.31
CA ALA A 218 -0.87 1.20 22.42
C ALA A 218 -2.38 0.92 22.35
N ARG A 219 -3.04 0.90 23.50
CA ARG A 219 -4.51 0.83 23.60
C ARG A 219 -5.07 2.17 24.01
N ILE A 220 -6.19 2.55 23.41
CA ILE A 220 -6.96 3.71 23.85
C ILE A 220 -7.76 3.28 25.08
N ILE A 221 -7.36 3.76 26.27
CA ILE A 221 -8.02 3.36 27.52
C ILE A 221 -9.10 4.34 27.96
N ASP A 222 -8.98 5.62 27.56
CA ASP A 222 -9.97 6.65 27.82
C ASP A 222 -9.99 7.72 26.75
N ALA A 223 -11.18 8.32 26.50
CA ALA A 223 -11.36 9.45 25.61
C ALA A 223 -12.47 10.37 26.15
N THR A 224 -12.14 11.60 26.45
CA THR A 224 -13.09 12.62 26.92
C THR A 224 -13.13 13.80 25.96
N ALA A 225 -14.35 14.31 25.69
CA ALA A 225 -14.61 15.43 24.80
C ALA A 225 -15.14 16.64 25.57
N ALA A 226 -14.70 17.83 25.20
CA ALA A 226 -15.21 19.10 25.72
C ALA A 226 -15.22 20.18 24.61
N PRO A 227 -16.29 20.98 24.49
CA PRO A 227 -17.53 20.90 25.25
C PRO A 227 -18.42 19.71 24.82
N VAL A 228 -19.30 19.22 25.71
CA VAL A 228 -20.30 18.18 25.41
C VAL A 228 -21.55 18.72 24.75
N VAL A 229 -21.67 20.04 24.65
CA VAL A 229 -22.70 20.76 23.89
C VAL A 229 -21.99 21.75 22.98
N ALA A 230 -22.24 21.65 21.69
CA ALA A 230 -21.57 22.47 20.67
C ALA A 230 -22.56 22.91 19.58
N SER A 231 -22.15 23.81 18.74
CA SER A 231 -22.89 24.25 17.54
C SER A 231 -22.12 23.85 16.28
N PRO A 232 -22.80 23.67 15.14
CA PRO A 232 -22.11 23.51 13.86
C PRO A 232 -21.06 24.62 13.65
N GLY A 233 -19.84 24.25 13.29
CA GLY A 233 -18.68 25.12 13.16
C GLY A 233 -17.85 25.30 14.43
N ASP A 234 -18.28 24.77 15.58
CA ASP A 234 -17.48 24.82 16.81
C ASP A 234 -16.41 23.72 16.80
N THR A 235 -15.34 23.96 17.59
CA THR A 235 -14.27 22.98 17.81
C THR A 235 -14.45 22.28 19.13
N ILE A 236 -14.40 20.95 19.10
CA ILE A 236 -14.45 20.05 20.22
C ILE A 236 -13.02 19.60 20.53
N TYR A 237 -12.62 19.67 21.80
CA TYR A 237 -11.31 19.24 22.26
C TYR A 237 -11.41 17.86 22.87
N PHE A 238 -10.52 16.98 22.48
CA PHE A 238 -10.42 15.62 23.01
C PHE A 238 -9.16 15.47 23.85
N LYS A 239 -9.33 14.81 24.99
CA LYS A 239 -8.25 14.29 25.81
C LYS A 239 -8.33 12.77 25.75
N ILE A 240 -7.30 12.14 25.17
CA ILE A 240 -7.25 10.71 24.87
C ILE A 240 -6.09 10.12 25.64
N THR A 241 -6.34 9.07 26.41
CA THR A 241 -5.30 8.37 27.16
C THR A 241 -4.94 7.07 26.44
N LEU A 242 -3.68 6.96 26.07
CA LEU A 242 -3.07 5.78 25.46
C LEU A 242 -2.30 5.00 26.52
N HIS A 243 -2.42 3.69 26.50
CA HIS A 243 -1.60 2.78 27.31
C HIS A 243 -0.66 1.99 26.38
N PRO A 244 0.61 2.41 26.22
CA PRO A 244 1.61 1.69 25.45
C PRO A 244 1.91 0.31 26.05
N TYR A 245 2.27 -0.63 25.19
CA TYR A 245 2.67 -1.96 25.64
C TYR A 245 3.84 -1.88 26.63
N ARG A 246 3.60 -2.30 27.89
CA ARG A 246 4.55 -2.22 29.02
C ARG A 246 5.06 -0.80 29.33
N GLY A 247 4.35 0.23 28.86
CA GLY A 247 4.67 1.63 29.10
C GLY A 247 3.74 2.27 30.12
N ALA A 248 4.05 3.52 30.52
CA ALA A 248 3.16 4.35 31.31
C ALA A 248 2.10 5.00 30.39
N ASP A 249 0.96 5.35 30.98
CA ASP A 249 -0.11 6.03 30.27
C ASP A 249 0.36 7.37 29.71
N GLU A 250 0.02 7.62 28.46
CA GLU A 250 0.28 8.87 27.74
C GLU A 250 -1.03 9.58 27.40
N VAL A 251 -1.06 10.88 27.59
CA VAL A 251 -2.21 11.70 27.23
C VAL A 251 -1.91 12.46 25.92
N LYS A 252 -2.79 12.28 24.95
CA LYS A 252 -2.80 13.05 23.70
C LYS A 252 -4.00 13.98 23.68
N THR A 253 -3.83 15.14 23.06
CA THR A 253 -4.92 16.10 22.85
C THR A 253 -5.15 16.26 21.36
N MET A 254 -6.41 16.20 20.96
CA MET A 254 -6.83 16.41 19.56
C MET A 254 -8.00 17.37 19.51
N THR A 255 -8.24 17.92 18.34
CA THR A 255 -9.41 18.77 18.07
C THR A 255 -10.22 18.18 16.94
N PHE A 256 -11.53 18.31 17.03
CA PHE A 256 -12.47 17.97 15.99
C PHE A 256 -13.35 19.19 15.72
N THR A 257 -13.39 19.67 14.49
CA THR A 257 -14.24 20.81 14.09
C THR A 257 -15.54 20.28 13.51
N VAL A 258 -16.66 20.62 14.13
CA VAL A 258 -17.99 20.22 13.67
C VAL A 258 -18.28 20.91 12.33
N HIS A 259 -18.70 20.15 11.31
CA HIS A 259 -19.06 20.72 10.02
C HIS A 259 -20.21 21.73 10.16
N LYS A 260 -20.18 22.80 9.38
CA LYS A 260 -21.17 23.90 9.48
C LYS A 260 -22.60 23.45 9.15
N ASP A 261 -22.73 22.43 8.30
CA ASP A 261 -24.01 21.87 7.86
C ASP A 261 -24.41 20.62 8.65
N GLN A 262 -23.67 20.30 9.73
CA GLN A 262 -24.01 19.16 10.58
C GLN A 262 -25.39 19.38 11.22
N PRO A 263 -26.32 18.41 11.10
CA PRO A 263 -27.66 18.51 11.70
C PRO A 263 -27.60 18.65 13.22
N TYR A 264 -28.57 19.39 13.77
CA TYR A 264 -28.75 19.45 15.24
C TYR A 264 -29.19 18.10 15.80
N GLY A 265 -28.79 17.81 17.02
CA GLY A 265 -29.15 16.59 17.73
C GLY A 265 -27.95 15.92 18.39
N ASP A 266 -28.11 14.66 18.73
CA ASP A 266 -27.03 13.89 19.35
C ASP A 266 -26.05 13.40 18.25
N MET A 267 -24.77 13.75 18.42
CA MET A 267 -23.67 13.32 17.58
C MET A 267 -22.78 12.37 18.37
N VAL A 268 -22.48 11.22 17.82
CA VAL A 268 -21.56 10.25 18.40
C VAL A 268 -20.25 10.35 17.64
N LEU A 269 -19.16 10.63 18.35
CA LEU A 269 -17.81 10.67 17.82
C LEU A 269 -17.08 9.41 18.24
N ASP A 270 -16.51 8.71 17.28
CA ASP A 270 -15.67 7.53 17.48
C ASP A 270 -14.21 7.96 17.59
N VAL A 271 -13.50 7.43 18.59
CA VAL A 271 -12.07 7.63 18.82
C VAL A 271 -11.40 6.28 18.68
N ARG A 272 -10.64 6.09 17.62
CA ARG A 272 -10.03 4.81 17.28
C ARG A 272 -8.56 4.95 16.86
N GLY A 273 -7.84 3.85 16.84
CA GLY A 273 -6.58 3.76 16.10
C GLY A 273 -6.84 3.80 14.59
N GLY A 274 -5.89 4.30 13.84
CA GLY A 274 -5.83 4.07 12.41
C GLY A 274 -5.68 2.56 12.18
N GLY A 275 -5.87 2.13 11.01
CA GLY A 275 -5.73 0.72 10.67
C GLY A 275 -6.48 0.52 9.39
N VAL A 276 -5.72 0.17 8.40
CA VAL A 276 -6.26 -0.13 7.09
C VAL A 276 -7.14 -1.35 7.20
N ILE A 277 -8.41 -1.14 7.44
CA ILE A 277 -9.39 -2.12 7.07
C ILE A 277 -9.88 -1.67 5.71
N LEU A 278 -9.14 -2.03 4.66
CA LEU A 278 -9.60 -1.80 3.30
C LEU A 278 -11.02 -2.33 3.17
N LEU A 279 -11.91 -1.53 2.62
CA LEU A 279 -13.33 -1.85 2.53
C LEU A 279 -13.58 -3.22 1.91
N HIS A 280 -12.82 -3.61 0.87
CA HIS A 280 -12.93 -4.94 0.27
C HIS A 280 -12.61 -6.06 1.27
N TYR A 281 -11.67 -5.86 2.20
CA TYR A 281 -11.34 -6.82 3.24
C TYR A 281 -12.44 -6.95 4.30
N LEU A 282 -13.14 -5.84 4.60
CA LEU A 282 -14.32 -5.85 5.46
C LEU A 282 -15.48 -6.63 4.82
N ILE A 283 -15.65 -6.44 3.53
CA ILE A 283 -16.69 -7.13 2.74
C ILE A 283 -16.37 -8.63 2.66
N GLU A 284 -15.13 -9.01 2.36
CA GLU A 284 -14.72 -10.42 2.27
C GLU A 284 -14.83 -11.16 3.61
N LYS A 285 -14.48 -10.52 4.71
CA LYS A 285 -14.56 -11.16 6.04
C LYS A 285 -15.91 -11.05 6.74
N GLN A 286 -16.92 -10.48 6.09
CA GLN A 286 -18.29 -10.31 6.65
C GLN A 286 -18.31 -9.75 8.08
N ARG A 287 -17.29 -8.96 8.45
CA ARG A 287 -17.17 -8.40 9.80
C ARG A 287 -18.14 -7.26 10.08
N TYR A 288 -18.75 -6.70 9.01
CA TYR A 288 -19.74 -5.62 9.13
C TYR A 288 -20.98 -5.93 8.31
N LYS A 289 -22.15 -5.71 8.90
CA LYS A 289 -23.42 -5.70 8.17
C LYS A 289 -23.57 -4.33 7.50
N LEU A 290 -22.91 -4.15 6.37
CA LEU A 290 -23.10 -2.98 5.54
C LEU A 290 -24.34 -3.21 4.65
N THR A 291 -25.16 -2.18 4.47
CA THR A 291 -26.23 -2.25 3.47
C THR A 291 -25.63 -2.17 2.07
N ASP A 292 -26.27 -2.84 1.09
CA ASP A 292 -25.80 -2.86 -0.30
C ASP A 292 -25.56 -1.43 -0.85
N LYS A 293 -26.38 -0.45 -0.44
CA LYS A 293 -26.20 0.96 -0.82
C LYS A 293 -24.92 1.60 -0.27
N ILE A 294 -24.49 1.22 0.93
CA ILE A 294 -23.24 1.72 1.52
C ILE A 294 -22.07 1.07 0.79
N ILE A 295 -22.15 -0.24 0.53
CA ILE A 295 -21.14 -0.98 -0.22
C ILE A 295 -20.99 -0.39 -1.63
N GLU A 296 -22.09 -0.10 -2.30
CA GLU A 296 -22.09 0.48 -3.64
C GLU A 296 -21.51 1.90 -3.65
N ARG A 297 -21.88 2.74 -2.67
CA ARG A 297 -21.34 4.11 -2.51
C ARG A 297 -19.84 4.14 -2.21
N LEU A 298 -19.34 3.19 -1.42
CA LEU A 298 -17.93 3.09 -1.05
C LEU A 298 -17.04 2.46 -2.14
N ARG A 299 -17.65 1.85 -3.17
CA ARG A 299 -16.93 1.27 -4.33
C ARG A 299 -16.82 2.24 -5.51
N HIS A 300 -17.50 3.37 -5.51
CA HIS A 300 -17.56 4.28 -6.66
C HIS A 300 -16.68 5.51 -6.46
N TYR A 301 -15.44 5.41 -6.96
CA TYR A 301 -14.63 6.59 -7.22
C TYR A 301 -15.12 7.24 -8.53
N LYS A 302 -15.12 8.58 -8.59
CA LYS A 302 -15.58 9.34 -9.77
C LYS A 302 -14.55 9.31 -10.89
N ASP A 303 -13.31 9.36 -10.52
CA ASP A 303 -12.15 9.40 -11.42
C ASP A 303 -10.88 8.94 -10.70
N PHE A 304 -9.76 8.98 -11.41
CA PHE A 304 -8.47 8.58 -10.84
C PHE A 304 -8.00 9.50 -9.71
N ASP A 305 -8.31 10.79 -9.77
CA ASP A 305 -7.87 11.74 -8.73
C ASP A 305 -8.60 11.49 -7.41
N ASP A 306 -9.86 11.07 -7.48
CA ASP A 306 -10.63 10.62 -6.33
C ASP A 306 -10.08 9.32 -5.74
N LEU A 307 -9.79 8.31 -6.58
CA LEU A 307 -9.11 7.09 -6.17
C LEU A 307 -7.75 7.37 -5.53
N LYS A 308 -6.93 8.25 -6.14
CA LYS A 308 -5.63 8.65 -5.61
C LYS A 308 -5.76 9.29 -4.24
N LYS A 309 -6.68 10.24 -4.08
CA LYS A 309 -6.96 10.89 -2.79
C LYS A 309 -7.37 9.86 -1.73
N ALA A 310 -8.21 8.89 -2.09
CA ALA A 310 -8.63 7.83 -1.17
C ALA A 310 -7.43 6.98 -0.71
N ILE A 311 -6.52 6.61 -1.63
CA ILE A 311 -5.31 5.88 -1.28
C ILE A 311 -4.41 6.71 -0.35
N GLU A 312 -4.16 7.98 -0.68
CA GLU A 312 -3.23 8.84 0.08
C GLU A 312 -3.79 9.30 1.44
N LYS A 313 -5.12 9.46 1.54
CA LYS A 313 -5.81 9.86 2.79
C LYS A 313 -6.20 8.68 3.69
N GLU A 314 -5.94 7.45 3.26
CA GLU A 314 -6.17 6.28 4.10
C GLU A 314 -5.33 6.38 5.37
N ASP A 315 -5.97 6.18 6.54
CA ASP A 315 -5.30 6.30 7.83
C ASP A 315 -4.10 5.36 7.92
N ALA A 316 -3.00 5.84 8.46
CA ALA A 316 -1.91 4.97 8.84
C ALA A 316 -2.27 4.19 10.11
N ASN A 317 -1.75 2.98 10.26
CA ASN A 317 -2.05 2.13 11.42
C ASN A 317 -1.70 2.80 12.76
N ASN A 318 -0.76 3.74 12.76
CA ASN A 318 -0.34 4.50 13.93
C ASN A 318 -1.04 5.86 14.08
N ASP A 319 -2.06 6.13 13.30
CA ASP A 319 -2.88 7.33 13.47
C ASP A 319 -3.89 7.13 14.59
N LEU A 320 -4.11 8.18 15.35
CA LEU A 320 -5.22 8.32 16.26
C LEU A 320 -6.31 9.15 15.54
N VAL A 321 -7.49 8.57 15.37
CA VAL A 321 -8.54 9.10 14.50
C VAL A 321 -9.78 9.44 15.32
N ILE A 322 -10.38 10.60 15.02
CA ILE A 322 -11.70 11.00 15.51
C ILE A 322 -12.60 11.22 14.30
N GLU A 323 -13.72 10.52 14.25
CA GLU A 323 -14.70 10.63 13.16
C GLU A 323 -16.13 10.55 13.68
N ILE A 324 -17.07 11.04 12.89
CA ILE A 324 -18.50 10.91 13.21
C ILE A 324 -18.92 9.47 12.93
N LEU A 325 -19.48 8.80 13.94
CA LEU A 325 -20.02 7.46 13.77
C LEU A 325 -21.34 7.54 12.97
N ASP A 326 -21.36 6.95 11.78
CA ASP A 326 -22.59 6.80 11.01
C ASP A 326 -23.50 5.81 11.76
N GLN A 327 -24.67 6.28 12.20
CA GLN A 327 -25.65 5.50 12.95
C GLN A 327 -26.22 4.30 12.14
N ASN A 328 -26.00 4.28 10.82
CA ASN A 328 -26.42 3.20 9.94
C ASN A 328 -25.39 2.05 9.84
N VAL A 329 -24.21 2.24 10.42
CA VAL A 329 -23.17 1.21 10.51
C VAL A 329 -23.21 0.58 11.88
N SER A 330 -23.85 -0.58 12.03
CA SER A 330 -23.80 -1.32 13.30
C SER A 330 -22.41 -1.95 13.43
N MET A 331 -21.56 -1.33 14.24
CA MET A 331 -20.25 -1.88 14.57
C MET A 331 -20.40 -2.93 15.67
N ILE A 332 -19.72 -4.08 15.50
CA ILE A 332 -19.56 -5.04 16.58
C ILE A 332 -18.69 -4.34 17.64
N ASP A 333 -19.14 -4.36 18.90
CA ASP A 333 -18.37 -3.83 20.05
C ASP A 333 -16.95 -4.39 20.00
N ASP A 334 -16.00 -3.50 19.81
CA ASP A 334 -14.57 -3.81 19.85
C ASP A 334 -13.98 -2.97 20.98
N ASP A 335 -13.35 -3.63 21.94
CA ASP A 335 -12.68 -2.99 23.11
C ASP A 335 -11.57 -1.98 22.73
N SER A 336 -11.22 -1.92 21.42
CA SER A 336 -10.21 -1.00 20.88
C SER A 336 -10.71 0.44 20.65
N LYS A 337 -12.01 0.70 20.82
CA LYS A 337 -12.64 1.99 20.55
C LYS A 337 -13.14 2.68 21.81
N LYS A 338 -13.17 4.01 21.77
CA LYS A 338 -13.90 4.83 22.76
C LYS A 338 -14.81 5.80 22.01
N THR A 339 -16.05 5.94 22.47
CA THR A 339 -17.03 6.86 21.89
C THR A 339 -17.26 8.05 22.80
N ALA A 340 -17.39 9.23 22.22
CA ALA A 340 -17.82 10.43 22.92
C ALA A 340 -19.16 10.92 22.35
N LYS A 341 -20.11 11.27 23.22
CA LYS A 341 -21.40 11.83 22.83
C LYS A 341 -21.38 13.34 22.99
N VAL A 342 -21.73 14.05 21.92
CA VAL A 342 -21.82 15.52 21.91
C VAL A 342 -23.20 15.91 21.41
N LYS A 343 -23.85 16.85 22.09
CA LYS A 343 -25.16 17.38 21.68
C LYS A 343 -24.99 18.64 20.85
N LEU A 344 -25.48 18.64 19.61
CA LEU A 344 -25.43 19.79 18.74
C LEU A 344 -26.69 20.64 18.91
N GLN A 345 -26.52 21.94 19.19
CA GLN A 345 -27.59 22.92 19.36
C GLN A 345 -27.30 24.17 18.55
N ALA A 346 -28.36 24.90 18.22
CA ALA A 346 -28.21 26.23 17.64
C ALA A 346 -27.44 27.15 18.61
N ARG A 347 -26.55 27.96 18.10
CA ARG A 347 -25.91 29.01 18.90
C ARG A 347 -26.98 29.94 19.43
N GLU A 348 -27.07 30.09 20.74
CA GLU A 348 -27.92 31.15 21.30
C GLU A 348 -27.45 32.49 20.74
N PRO A 349 -28.38 33.34 20.23
CA PRO A 349 -28.02 34.63 19.72
C PRO A 349 -27.34 35.40 20.87
N ARG A 350 -26.08 35.81 20.71
CA ARG A 350 -25.52 36.84 21.58
C ARG A 350 -26.38 38.07 21.37
N GLU A 351 -27.09 38.55 22.39
CA GLU A 351 -27.81 39.78 22.37
C GLU A 351 -26.85 40.93 22.05
N ASN A 352 -26.78 41.26 20.77
CA ASN A 352 -26.15 42.50 20.31
C ASN A 352 -27.20 43.30 19.58
N PRO A 353 -27.62 44.50 20.10
CA PRO A 353 -28.79 45.23 19.61
C PRO A 353 -28.58 45.98 18.29
N LYS A 354 -27.64 45.63 17.46
CA LYS A 354 -27.43 46.33 16.17
C LYS A 354 -26.95 45.32 15.12
N ASP A 355 -27.87 44.66 14.46
CA ASP A 355 -27.72 44.33 13.03
C ASP A 355 -29.05 43.77 12.50
N VAL A 356 -29.86 44.70 11.98
CA VAL A 356 -31.05 44.41 11.19
C VAL A 356 -30.64 44.46 9.73
N LEU A 357 -30.92 43.39 9.01
CA LEU A 357 -31.09 43.26 7.55
C LEU A 357 -29.87 43.32 6.63
N GLN A 358 -29.49 42.13 6.16
CA GLN A 358 -29.24 41.91 4.73
C GLN A 358 -29.59 40.46 4.30
N PRO A 359 -30.24 40.25 3.13
CA PRO A 359 -30.59 38.91 2.66
C PRO A 359 -29.37 38.19 2.08
N LYS A 360 -29.07 36.97 2.59
CA LYS A 360 -28.00 36.12 2.06
C LYS A 360 -28.41 35.50 0.73
N LYS A 361 -27.61 35.77 -0.31
CA LYS A 361 -27.62 35.00 -1.58
C LYS A 361 -27.19 33.56 -1.29
N LYS A 362 -28.01 32.62 -1.72
CA LYS A 362 -27.62 31.18 -1.79
C LYS A 362 -26.55 31.01 -2.87
N GLY A 363 -25.33 30.71 -2.46
CA GLY A 363 -24.31 30.11 -3.32
C GLY A 363 -24.37 28.62 -3.13
N LEU A 364 -24.53 27.89 -4.23
CA LEU A 364 -24.24 26.44 -4.24
C LEU A 364 -22.72 26.29 -4.06
N HIS A 365 -22.33 25.73 -2.95
CA HIS A 365 -21.00 25.14 -2.78
C HIS A 365 -21.18 23.63 -2.82
N GLU A 366 -20.46 22.98 -3.73
CA GLU A 366 -20.21 21.55 -3.67
C GLU A 366 -19.30 21.30 -2.47
N ASP A 367 -19.90 20.81 -1.39
CA ASP A 367 -19.17 20.41 -0.19
C ASP A 367 -18.55 19.04 -0.42
N THR A 368 -17.24 19.02 -0.37
CA THR A 368 -16.45 17.78 -0.28
C THR A 368 -16.51 17.24 1.16
N ASP A 369 -16.62 15.93 1.32
CA ASP A 369 -16.67 15.16 2.60
C ASP A 369 -15.42 15.35 3.51
N GLU A 370 -14.61 16.37 3.29
CA GLU A 370 -13.28 16.55 3.89
C GLU A 370 -13.26 16.89 5.38
N ASP A 371 -14.38 17.37 5.96
CA ASP A 371 -14.40 17.96 7.32
C ASP A 371 -14.95 17.03 8.43
N GLN A 372 -15.24 15.76 8.14
CA GLN A 372 -15.88 14.85 9.12
C GLN A 372 -14.90 14.01 9.94
N LYS A 373 -13.59 14.24 9.78
CA LYS A 373 -12.54 13.43 10.38
C LYS A 373 -11.37 14.27 10.84
N SER A 374 -10.76 13.87 11.96
CA SER A 374 -9.50 14.42 12.44
C SER A 374 -8.54 13.27 12.76
N SER A 375 -7.28 13.36 12.35
CA SER A 375 -6.26 12.35 12.62
C SER A 375 -4.98 12.96 13.19
N LEU A 376 -4.26 12.17 13.99
CA LEU A 376 -2.99 12.54 14.62
C LEU A 376 -2.06 11.33 14.62
N PRO A 377 -0.90 11.36 13.95
CA PRO A 377 0.06 10.28 14.01
C PRO A 377 0.66 10.13 15.42
N THR A 378 0.84 8.88 15.85
CA THR A 378 1.45 8.52 17.11
C THR A 378 2.65 7.60 16.89
N PRO A 379 3.56 7.42 17.87
CA PRO A 379 4.64 6.45 17.78
C PRO A 379 4.16 5.00 18.02
N TYR A 380 2.86 4.75 18.11
CA TYR A 380 2.25 3.46 18.44
C TYR A 380 1.17 3.09 17.42
N ILE A 381 0.97 1.77 17.25
CA ILE A 381 -0.12 1.14 16.50
C ILE A 381 -1.24 0.74 17.46
#